data_f71d973827a16bd914ce75a4471c6ae1
#
_entry.id   f71d973827a16bd914ce75a4471c6ae1
#
_cell.length_a   1.000
_cell.length_b   1.000
_cell.length_c   1.000
_cell.angle_alpha   90.00
_cell.angle_beta   90.00
_cell.angle_gamma   90.00
#
_symmetry.space_group_name_H-M   'P 1'
#
loop_
_entity.id
_entity.type
_entity.pdbx_description
1 polymer ?
#
loop_
_entity_poly.entity_id
_entity_poly.type
_entity_poly.pdbx_seq_one_letter_code
_entity_poly.pdbx_strand_id
1 'polypeptide(L)'
;TGVDAVTGAALTASSTPTKAQSDAVRAGIAEVVLNGNLRGKPTIIVSGRSDALVPVNNNSRAYTAYNRVVEGASTKLRYIEVTNGQHFDTFLPFSGFDTRFVPLHPYFNQAMDAMYAHLKSGSALPASQVVRTTPRGGVPGAAPAITAANVPPFVAAPAAGDQIGFVGTSVSVPD
;
A
#
# COMPACT_ATOMS: atom_id res chain seq x y z
N THR A 1 19.16 18.88 7.17
CA THR A 1 19.14 20.34 7.39
C THR A 1 20.54 20.97 7.39
N GLY A 2 21.63 20.19 7.45
CA GLY A 2 23.00 20.71 7.56
C GLY A 2 23.34 21.25 8.96
N VAL A 3 22.53 20.87 9.96
CA VAL A 3 22.73 21.19 11.37
C VAL A 3 22.73 19.91 12.21
N ASP A 4 23.42 19.95 13.32
CA ASP A 4 23.37 18.91 14.34
C ASP A 4 21.97 18.83 14.93
N ALA A 5 21.41 17.61 15.01
CA ALA A 5 20.03 17.41 15.41
C ALA A 5 19.77 17.68 16.92
N VAL A 6 20.83 17.66 17.74
CA VAL A 6 20.74 17.86 19.20
C VAL A 6 21.02 19.31 19.56
N THR A 7 22.08 19.88 18.98
CA THR A 7 22.54 21.22 19.34
C THR A 7 22.01 22.33 18.43
N GLY A 8 21.50 22.00 17.25
CA GLY A 8 21.12 22.96 16.21
C GLY A 8 22.31 23.68 15.54
N ALA A 9 23.54 23.37 15.92
CA ALA A 9 24.74 23.99 15.36
C ALA A 9 24.96 23.57 13.91
N ALA A 10 25.50 24.47 13.06
CA ALA A 10 25.85 24.14 11.69
C ALA A 10 26.93 23.05 11.64
N LEU A 11 26.73 22.03 10.79
CA LEU A 11 27.74 21.00 10.56
C LEU A 11 28.93 21.57 9.78
N THR A 12 30.13 21.16 10.16
CA THR A 12 31.41 21.57 9.56
C THR A 12 32.15 20.35 9.04
N ALA A 13 33.36 20.58 8.49
CA ALA A 13 34.24 19.48 8.09
C ALA A 13 34.77 18.66 9.26
N SER A 14 34.75 19.23 10.48
CA SER A 14 35.25 18.59 11.71
C SER A 14 34.16 18.14 12.69
N SER A 15 32.89 18.37 12.39
CA SER A 15 31.77 17.88 13.23
C SER A 15 31.56 16.37 13.05
N THR A 16 30.79 15.76 13.96
CA THR A 16 30.40 14.34 13.86
C THR A 16 28.86 14.27 13.90
N PRO A 17 28.16 13.92 12.80
CA PRO A 17 28.73 13.69 11.46
C PRO A 17 29.31 14.96 10.82
N THR A 18 30.24 14.79 9.87
CA THR A 18 30.76 15.91 9.10
C THR A 18 29.70 16.48 8.14
N LYS A 19 29.87 17.74 7.72
CA LYS A 19 28.98 18.34 6.70
C LYS A 19 28.97 17.51 5.41
N ALA A 20 30.10 16.99 4.96
CA ALA A 20 30.18 16.17 3.75
C ALA A 20 29.39 14.86 3.87
N GLN A 21 29.45 14.19 5.04
CA GLN A 21 28.66 12.99 5.29
C GLN A 21 27.13 13.29 5.29
N SER A 22 26.74 14.38 5.93
CA SER A 22 25.33 14.82 5.93
C SER A 22 24.84 15.15 4.52
N ASP A 23 25.64 15.85 3.72
CA ASP A 23 25.30 16.19 2.33
C ASP A 23 25.19 14.92 1.45
N ALA A 24 26.08 13.95 1.62
CA ALA A 24 26.01 12.66 0.90
C ALA A 24 24.76 11.87 1.23
N VAL A 25 24.37 11.80 2.51
CA VAL A 25 23.10 11.16 2.93
C VAL A 25 21.90 11.87 2.30
N ARG A 26 21.88 13.20 2.31
CA ARG A 26 20.80 13.98 1.72
C ARG A 26 20.70 13.78 0.20
N ALA A 27 21.85 13.73 -0.49
CA ALA A 27 21.89 13.43 -1.92
C ALA A 27 21.31 12.03 -2.21
N GLY A 28 21.73 11.01 -1.46
CA GLY A 28 21.20 9.66 -1.59
C GLY A 28 19.68 9.57 -1.30
N ILE A 29 19.18 10.30 -0.30
CA ILE A 29 17.74 10.39 -0.04
C ILE A 29 17.03 11.04 -1.24
N ALA A 30 17.58 12.09 -1.82
CA ALA A 30 16.97 12.79 -2.95
C ALA A 30 16.84 11.90 -4.20
N GLU A 31 17.74 10.91 -4.38
CA GLU A 31 17.67 9.94 -5.48
C GLU A 31 16.49 8.98 -5.39
N VAL A 32 16.01 8.69 -4.17
CA VAL A 32 14.94 7.71 -3.92
C VAL A 32 13.63 8.34 -3.43
N VAL A 33 13.57 9.67 -3.34
CA VAL A 33 12.33 10.37 -2.94
C VAL A 33 11.23 10.14 -3.95
N LEU A 34 10.10 9.64 -3.46
CA LEU A 34 8.89 9.49 -4.26
C LEU A 34 8.33 10.87 -4.65
N ASN A 35 8.00 11.03 -5.92
CA ASN A 35 7.47 12.29 -6.45
C ASN A 35 5.97 12.24 -6.77
N GLY A 36 5.31 11.10 -6.51
CA GLY A 36 3.88 10.89 -6.77
C GLY A 36 3.49 10.89 -8.24
N ASN A 37 4.43 11.12 -9.17
CA ASN A 37 4.14 11.21 -10.61
C ASN A 37 4.39 9.87 -11.29
N LEU A 38 3.33 9.15 -11.61
CA LEU A 38 3.36 7.91 -12.38
C LEU A 38 3.40 8.14 -13.89
N ARG A 39 3.41 9.40 -14.33
CA ARG A 39 3.39 9.80 -15.75
C ARG A 39 2.23 9.19 -16.51
N GLY A 40 1.04 9.13 -15.86
CA GLY A 40 -0.16 8.54 -16.41
C GLY A 40 -0.08 7.04 -16.67
N LYS A 41 0.91 6.35 -16.12
CA LYS A 41 1.00 4.88 -16.26
C LYS A 41 -0.06 4.20 -15.40
N PRO A 42 -0.76 3.19 -15.96
CA PRO A 42 -1.68 2.39 -15.17
C PRO A 42 -0.91 1.67 -14.06
N THR A 43 -1.45 1.74 -12.86
CA THR A 43 -0.82 1.16 -11.66
C THR A 43 -1.90 0.61 -10.74
N ILE A 44 -1.67 -0.56 -10.15
CA ILE A 44 -2.51 -1.13 -9.09
C ILE A 44 -1.64 -1.32 -7.86
N ILE A 45 -2.07 -0.76 -6.74
CA ILE A 45 -1.50 -1.02 -5.42
C ILE A 45 -2.44 -1.98 -4.70
N VAL A 46 -1.89 -3.05 -4.16
CA VAL A 46 -2.59 -3.99 -3.26
C VAL A 46 -1.94 -3.92 -1.90
N SER A 47 -2.73 -3.69 -0.85
CA SER A 47 -2.21 -3.61 0.52
C SER A 47 -3.14 -4.26 1.52
N GLY A 48 -2.57 -4.86 2.55
CA GLY A 48 -3.31 -5.38 3.69
C GLY A 48 -3.62 -4.29 4.70
N ARG A 49 -4.90 -4.13 5.07
CA ARG A 49 -5.32 -3.12 6.07
C ARG A 49 -4.66 -3.33 7.44
N SER A 50 -4.39 -4.57 7.79
CA SER A 50 -3.81 -4.97 9.07
C SER A 50 -2.27 -5.07 9.04
N ASP A 51 -1.62 -4.49 8.02
CA ASP A 51 -0.17 -4.45 7.93
C ASP A 51 0.42 -3.62 9.08
N ALA A 52 1.11 -4.30 10.00
CA ALA A 52 1.74 -3.69 11.15
C ALA A 52 3.22 -3.31 10.91
N LEU A 53 3.83 -3.80 9.83
CA LEU A 53 5.21 -3.47 9.46
C LEU A 53 5.26 -2.20 8.61
N VAL A 54 4.35 -2.09 7.65
CA VAL A 54 4.22 -0.93 6.76
C VAL A 54 2.78 -0.43 6.79
N PRO A 55 2.36 0.27 7.86
CA PRO A 55 0.98 0.69 8.05
C PRO A 55 0.44 1.47 6.86
N VAL A 56 -0.74 1.11 6.38
CA VAL A 56 -1.33 1.66 5.14
C VAL A 56 -1.48 3.18 5.16
N ASN A 57 -1.70 3.79 6.33
CA ASN A 57 -1.83 5.24 6.46
C ASN A 57 -0.53 5.99 6.12
N ASN A 58 0.62 5.36 6.40
CA ASN A 58 1.94 5.96 6.16
C ASN A 58 2.54 5.54 4.82
N ASN A 59 1.87 4.66 4.08
CA ASN A 59 2.35 4.11 2.81
C ASN A 59 1.28 4.22 1.72
N SER A 60 0.47 3.19 1.52
CA SER A 60 -0.39 3.04 0.34
C SER A 60 -1.48 4.12 0.27
N ARG A 61 -2.12 4.45 1.39
CA ARG A 61 -3.11 5.54 1.46
C ARG A 61 -2.43 6.89 1.23
N ALA A 62 -1.29 7.13 1.88
CA ALA A 62 -0.52 8.37 1.72
C ALA A 62 -0.04 8.54 0.28
N TYR A 63 0.53 7.48 -0.32
CA TYR A 63 0.98 7.54 -1.71
C TYR A 63 -0.18 7.74 -2.70
N THR A 64 -1.32 7.08 -2.48
CA THR A 64 -2.52 7.25 -3.30
C THR A 64 -3.03 8.70 -3.26
N ALA A 65 -3.08 9.30 -2.07
CA ALA A 65 -3.43 10.70 -1.90
C ALA A 65 -2.39 11.63 -2.57
N TYR A 66 -1.10 11.35 -2.40
CA TYR A 66 -0.03 12.13 -3.01
C TYR A 66 -0.05 12.06 -4.54
N ASN A 67 -0.24 10.88 -5.11
CA ASN A 67 -0.42 10.74 -6.56
C ASN A 67 -1.62 11.57 -7.06
N ARG A 68 -2.74 11.58 -6.31
CA ARG A 68 -3.90 12.40 -6.64
C ARG A 68 -3.60 13.90 -6.63
N VAL A 69 -2.76 14.37 -5.70
CA VAL A 69 -2.29 15.76 -5.66
C VAL A 69 -1.47 16.09 -6.91
N VAL A 70 -0.58 15.18 -7.31
CA VAL A 70 0.36 15.41 -8.42
C VAL A 70 -0.27 15.24 -9.79
N GLU A 71 -1.03 14.16 -10.01
CA GLU A 71 -1.63 13.83 -11.32
C GLU A 71 -3.10 14.28 -11.46
N GLY A 72 -3.73 14.72 -10.39
CA GLY A 72 -5.10 15.20 -10.42
C GLY A 72 -6.10 14.15 -10.88
N ALA A 73 -7.07 14.57 -11.70
CA ALA A 73 -8.10 13.67 -12.22
C ALA A 73 -7.58 12.69 -13.29
N SER A 74 -6.37 12.93 -13.83
CA SER A 74 -5.78 12.09 -14.88
C SER A 74 -5.08 10.84 -14.34
N THR A 75 -4.98 10.69 -13.01
CA THR A 75 -4.37 9.51 -12.39
C THR A 75 -5.02 8.21 -12.86
N LYS A 76 -4.17 7.24 -13.20
CA LYS A 76 -4.57 5.86 -13.52
C LYS A 76 -4.22 4.89 -12.40
N LEU A 77 -3.88 5.41 -11.22
CA LEU A 77 -3.65 4.61 -10.03
C LEU A 77 -4.96 3.99 -9.54
N ARG A 78 -4.92 2.71 -9.19
CA ARG A 78 -5.97 1.98 -8.50
C ARG A 78 -5.43 1.45 -7.19
N TYR A 79 -6.21 1.56 -6.14
CA TYR A 79 -5.83 1.12 -4.81
C TYR A 79 -6.81 0.06 -4.30
N ILE A 80 -6.31 -1.13 -4.03
CA ILE A 80 -7.06 -2.27 -3.49
C ILE A 80 -6.59 -2.49 -2.05
N GLU A 81 -7.46 -2.26 -1.10
CA GLU A 81 -7.17 -2.46 0.31
C GLU A 81 -7.91 -3.69 0.83
N VAL A 82 -7.17 -4.68 1.31
CA VAL A 82 -7.70 -5.97 1.75
C VAL A 82 -7.81 -5.97 3.28
N THR A 83 -9.03 -6.11 3.82
CA THR A 83 -9.22 -6.24 5.27
C THR A 83 -8.56 -7.53 5.76
N ASN A 84 -8.09 -7.55 7.00
CA ASN A 84 -7.40 -8.71 7.61
C ASN A 84 -6.15 -9.19 6.84
N GLY A 85 -5.68 -8.45 5.83
CA GLY A 85 -4.40 -8.72 5.17
C GLY A 85 -3.24 -8.20 6.00
N GLN A 86 -2.16 -8.99 6.11
CA GLN A 86 -0.92 -8.66 6.81
C GLN A 86 0.21 -8.43 5.78
N HIS A 87 1.41 -8.04 6.22
CA HIS A 87 2.54 -7.74 5.34
C HIS A 87 3.06 -8.97 4.58
N PHE A 88 3.24 -10.09 5.28
CA PHE A 88 3.77 -11.33 4.71
C PHE A 88 2.82 -12.51 4.89
N ASP A 89 2.46 -13.16 3.80
CA ASP A 89 1.67 -14.39 3.82
C ASP A 89 2.41 -15.54 4.52
N THR A 90 3.76 -15.49 4.57
CA THR A 90 4.59 -16.47 5.28
C THR A 90 4.33 -16.49 6.79
N PHE A 91 3.67 -15.47 7.35
CA PHE A 91 3.29 -15.46 8.76
C PHE A 91 2.00 -16.23 9.05
N LEU A 92 1.21 -16.54 8.03
CA LEU A 92 -0.08 -17.20 8.20
C LEU A 92 -0.02 -18.57 8.91
N PRO A 93 1.05 -19.38 8.82
CA PRO A 93 1.17 -20.62 9.59
C PRO A 93 1.41 -20.40 11.10
N PHE A 94 1.77 -19.21 11.53
CA PHE A 94 2.05 -18.95 12.93
C PHE A 94 0.77 -18.89 13.75
N SER A 95 0.81 -19.49 14.94
CA SER A 95 -0.30 -19.50 15.88
C SER A 95 -0.82 -18.10 16.17
N GLY A 96 -2.11 -17.91 15.98
CA GLY A 96 -2.80 -16.62 16.12
C GLY A 96 -2.76 -15.73 14.88
N PHE A 97 -1.82 -15.91 13.94
CA PHE A 97 -1.92 -15.33 12.61
C PHE A 97 -2.88 -16.13 11.73
N ASP A 98 -2.81 -17.43 11.83
CA ASP A 98 -3.67 -18.38 11.11
C ASP A 98 -5.18 -18.13 11.31
N THR A 99 -5.60 -17.66 12.48
CA THR A 99 -7.01 -17.43 12.80
C THR A 99 -7.51 -16.03 12.46
N ARG A 100 -6.60 -15.03 12.34
CA ARG A 100 -6.97 -13.62 12.24
C ARG A 100 -6.71 -12.99 10.88
N PHE A 101 -5.79 -13.54 10.10
CA PHE A 101 -5.35 -12.93 8.86
C PHE A 101 -5.64 -13.81 7.64
N VAL A 102 -5.72 -13.15 6.49
CA VAL A 102 -5.91 -13.76 5.18
C VAL A 102 -4.71 -13.48 4.28
N PRO A 103 -4.41 -14.33 3.27
CA PRO A 103 -3.31 -14.10 2.35
C PRO A 103 -3.58 -12.92 1.42
N LEU A 104 -2.51 -12.17 1.08
CA LEU A 104 -2.53 -11.12 0.07
C LEU A 104 -2.17 -11.61 -1.33
N HIS A 105 -1.45 -12.73 -1.43
CA HIS A 105 -0.97 -13.24 -2.72
C HIS A 105 -2.08 -13.49 -3.76
N PRO A 106 -3.26 -14.00 -3.42
CA PRO A 106 -4.36 -14.13 -4.37
C PRO A 106 -4.78 -12.80 -5.02
N TYR A 107 -4.76 -11.71 -4.25
CA TYR A 107 -5.08 -10.36 -4.74
C TYR A 107 -3.98 -9.78 -5.62
N PHE A 108 -2.71 -10.08 -5.30
CA PHE A 108 -1.60 -9.73 -6.17
C PHE A 108 -1.74 -10.41 -7.54
N ASN A 109 -2.02 -11.72 -7.56
CA ASN A 109 -2.23 -12.46 -8.81
C ASN A 109 -3.40 -11.87 -9.61
N GLN A 110 -4.54 -11.61 -8.95
CA GLN A 110 -5.69 -10.99 -9.60
C GLN A 110 -5.37 -9.59 -10.16
N ALA A 111 -4.55 -8.79 -9.47
CA ALA A 111 -4.08 -7.49 -9.95
C ALA A 111 -3.16 -7.63 -11.17
N MET A 112 -2.29 -8.64 -11.19
CA MET A 112 -1.44 -8.96 -12.35
C MET A 112 -2.28 -9.35 -13.57
N ASP A 113 -3.28 -10.21 -13.38
CA ASP A 113 -4.20 -10.62 -14.46
C ASP A 113 -4.99 -9.42 -15.01
N ALA A 114 -5.51 -8.58 -14.12
CA ALA A 114 -6.24 -7.36 -14.51
C ALA A 114 -5.33 -6.38 -15.28
N MET A 115 -4.08 -6.20 -14.83
CA MET A 115 -3.10 -5.35 -15.51
C MET A 115 -2.71 -5.94 -16.86
N TYR A 116 -2.48 -7.24 -16.94
CA TYR A 116 -2.17 -7.91 -18.21
C TYR A 116 -3.32 -7.75 -19.22
N ALA A 117 -4.57 -7.97 -18.82
CA ALA A 117 -5.73 -7.75 -19.66
C ALA A 117 -5.86 -6.29 -20.11
N HIS A 118 -5.59 -5.34 -19.21
CA HIS A 118 -5.58 -3.91 -19.54
C HIS A 118 -4.54 -3.58 -20.62
N LEU A 119 -3.32 -4.05 -20.44
CA LEU A 119 -2.22 -3.76 -21.39
C LEU A 119 -2.40 -4.47 -22.73
N LYS A 120 -2.97 -5.67 -22.74
CA LYS A 120 -3.14 -6.47 -23.95
C LYS A 120 -4.36 -6.09 -24.78
N SER A 121 -5.48 -5.80 -24.14
CA SER A 121 -6.78 -5.63 -24.81
C SER A 121 -7.51 -4.34 -24.45
N GLY A 122 -6.93 -3.45 -23.64
CA GLY A 122 -7.56 -2.22 -23.20
C GLY A 122 -8.70 -2.43 -22.19
N SER A 123 -8.81 -3.61 -21.57
CA SER A 123 -9.82 -3.88 -20.54
C SER A 123 -9.74 -2.85 -19.42
N ALA A 124 -10.89 -2.40 -18.91
CA ALA A 124 -10.91 -1.44 -17.82
C ALA A 124 -10.25 -2.01 -16.56
N LEU A 125 -9.40 -1.21 -15.89
CA LEU A 125 -8.90 -1.57 -14.58
C LEU A 125 -10.01 -1.51 -13.52
N PRO A 126 -9.96 -2.38 -12.49
CA PRO A 126 -10.93 -2.35 -11.39
C PRO A 126 -10.94 -0.97 -10.71
N ALA A 127 -12.07 -0.56 -10.18
CA ALA A 127 -12.14 0.65 -9.36
C ALA A 127 -11.40 0.43 -8.03
N SER A 128 -10.84 1.53 -7.48
CA SER A 128 -10.22 1.49 -6.15
C SER A 128 -11.25 1.08 -5.10
N GLN A 129 -10.90 0.12 -4.24
CA GLN A 129 -11.88 -0.51 -3.35
C GLN A 129 -11.27 -1.13 -2.11
N VAL A 130 -12.11 -1.28 -1.10
CA VAL A 130 -11.89 -2.16 0.04
C VAL A 130 -12.44 -3.54 -0.31
N VAL A 131 -11.64 -4.58 -0.09
CA VAL A 131 -12.10 -5.97 -0.19
C VAL A 131 -12.34 -6.49 1.21
N ARG A 132 -13.61 -6.82 1.50
CA ARG A 132 -14.06 -7.33 2.80
C ARG A 132 -13.77 -8.82 2.90
N THR A 133 -12.73 -9.18 3.62
CA THR A 133 -12.36 -10.57 3.86
C THR A 133 -12.93 -11.08 5.19
N THR A 134 -13.02 -12.38 5.36
CA THR A 134 -13.43 -13.02 6.60
C THR A 134 -12.29 -13.89 7.13
N PRO A 135 -11.74 -13.60 8.32
CA PRO A 135 -10.75 -14.47 8.94
C PRO A 135 -11.27 -15.90 9.11
N ARG A 136 -10.36 -16.88 9.10
CA ARG A 136 -10.73 -18.30 9.27
C ARG A 136 -11.33 -18.59 10.64
N GLY A 137 -10.94 -17.83 11.68
CA GLY A 137 -11.29 -18.13 13.05
C GLY A 137 -10.71 -19.46 13.53
N GLY A 138 -11.38 -20.05 14.51
CA GLY A 138 -10.95 -21.32 15.10
C GLY A 138 -9.92 -21.14 16.22
N VAL A 139 -9.17 -22.21 16.50
CA VAL A 139 -8.16 -22.23 17.56
C VAL A 139 -6.80 -21.82 16.98
N PRO A 140 -6.05 -20.89 17.61
CA PRO A 140 -4.71 -20.52 17.18
C PRO A 140 -3.78 -21.74 17.05
N GLY A 141 -3.15 -21.89 15.89
CA GLY A 141 -2.32 -23.05 15.53
C GLY A 141 -3.10 -24.23 14.93
N ALA A 142 -4.42 -24.16 14.91
CA ALA A 142 -5.31 -25.16 14.33
C ALA A 142 -6.50 -24.52 13.58
N ALA A 143 -6.25 -23.42 12.88
CA ALA A 143 -7.29 -22.76 12.09
C ALA A 143 -7.78 -23.65 10.94
N PRO A 144 -9.08 -23.61 10.58
CA PRO A 144 -9.60 -24.33 9.43
C PRO A 144 -8.89 -23.88 8.13
N ALA A 145 -9.01 -24.69 7.07
CA ALA A 145 -8.47 -24.34 5.77
C ALA A 145 -9.09 -23.05 5.23
N ILE A 146 -8.31 -22.26 4.49
CA ILE A 146 -8.80 -21.07 3.78
C ILE A 146 -9.74 -21.54 2.65
N THR A 147 -10.88 -20.87 2.55
CA THR A 147 -11.88 -21.08 1.49
C THR A 147 -12.09 -19.80 0.68
N ALA A 148 -12.78 -19.90 -0.44
CA ALA A 148 -13.15 -18.72 -1.24
C ALA A 148 -13.99 -17.70 -0.46
N ALA A 149 -14.74 -18.14 0.55
CA ALA A 149 -15.51 -17.24 1.41
C ALA A 149 -14.60 -16.35 2.30
N ASN A 150 -13.41 -16.82 2.62
CA ASN A 150 -12.44 -16.03 3.39
C ASN A 150 -11.77 -14.93 2.54
N VAL A 151 -11.58 -15.21 1.25
CA VAL A 151 -10.82 -14.38 0.31
C VAL A 151 -11.64 -14.08 -0.95
N PRO A 152 -12.76 -13.34 -0.83
CA PRO A 152 -13.54 -12.95 -2.00
C PRO A 152 -12.66 -12.11 -2.95
N PRO A 153 -12.79 -12.26 -4.28
CA PRO A 153 -12.02 -11.46 -5.23
C PRO A 153 -12.43 -9.98 -5.15
N PHE A 154 -11.53 -9.08 -5.54
CA PHE A 154 -11.97 -7.74 -5.86
C PHE A 154 -12.75 -7.73 -7.19
N VAL A 155 -13.61 -6.74 -7.40
CA VAL A 155 -14.53 -6.66 -8.52
C VAL A 155 -14.26 -5.44 -9.39
N ALA A 156 -14.75 -5.47 -10.64
CA ALA A 156 -14.57 -4.32 -11.55
C ALA A 156 -15.29 -3.07 -11.03
N ALA A 157 -16.50 -3.23 -10.48
CA ALA A 157 -17.35 -2.18 -9.94
C ALA A 157 -17.82 -2.56 -8.52
N PRO A 158 -17.11 -2.11 -7.47
CA PRO A 158 -17.48 -2.39 -6.08
C PRO A 158 -18.77 -1.65 -5.69
N ALA A 159 -19.43 -2.17 -4.66
CA ALA A 159 -20.56 -1.48 -4.02
C ALA A 159 -20.11 -0.10 -3.51
N ALA A 160 -21.04 0.85 -3.42
CA ALA A 160 -20.73 2.22 -2.99
C ALA A 160 -20.05 2.28 -1.61
N GLY A 161 -20.43 1.39 -0.69
CA GLY A 161 -19.81 1.29 0.65
C GLY A 161 -18.41 0.70 0.68
N ASP A 162 -17.90 0.19 -0.45
CA ASP A 162 -16.56 -0.37 -0.56
C ASP A 162 -15.67 0.44 -1.51
N GLN A 163 -16.19 1.48 -2.14
CA GLN A 163 -15.41 2.33 -3.05
C GLN A 163 -14.42 3.21 -2.28
N ILE A 164 -13.15 3.15 -2.66
CA ILE A 164 -12.16 4.12 -2.22
C ILE A 164 -12.22 5.31 -3.17
N GLY A 165 -12.44 6.49 -2.59
CA GLY A 165 -12.59 7.73 -3.33
C GLY A 165 -11.72 8.86 -2.81
N PHE A 166 -12.04 10.09 -3.21
CA PHE A 166 -11.34 11.28 -2.79
C PHE A 166 -12.32 12.37 -2.37
N VAL A 167 -11.97 13.07 -1.29
CA VAL A 167 -12.59 14.33 -0.89
C VAL A 167 -11.52 15.41 -1.03
N GLY A 168 -11.60 16.20 -2.11
CA GLY A 168 -10.50 17.08 -2.49
C GLY A 168 -9.24 16.27 -2.84
N THR A 169 -8.17 16.47 -2.07
CA THR A 169 -6.89 15.75 -2.18
C THR A 169 -6.74 14.60 -1.16
N SER A 170 -7.68 14.47 -0.24
CA SER A 170 -7.66 13.42 0.78
C SER A 170 -8.29 12.14 0.23
N VAL A 171 -7.63 11.00 0.44
CA VAL A 171 -8.21 9.69 0.12
C VAL A 171 -9.26 9.33 1.17
N SER A 172 -10.44 8.91 0.70
CA SER A 172 -11.54 8.43 1.54
C SER A 172 -11.62 6.91 1.40
N VAL A 173 -11.34 6.21 2.49
CA VAL A 173 -11.36 4.74 2.54
C VAL A 173 -12.46 4.31 3.50
N PRO A 174 -13.45 3.52 3.04
CA PRO A 174 -14.51 2.99 3.92
C PRO A 174 -13.96 2.09 5.03
N ASP A 175 -14.60 2.13 6.20
CA ASP A 175 -14.27 1.27 7.35
C ASP A 175 -14.67 -0.19 7.09
#